data_58eeee4034be6dc143b7ffef668a87a5
#
_entry.id   58eeee4034be6dc143b7ffef668a87a5
#
_cell.length_a   1.000
_cell.length_b   1.000
_cell.length_c   1.000
_cell.angle_alpha   90.00
_cell.angle_beta   90.00
_cell.angle_gamma   90.00
#
_symmetry.space_group_name_H-M   'P 1'
#
loop_
_entity.id
_entity.type
_entity.pdbx_description
1 polymer ?
#
loop_
_entity_poly.entity_id
_entity_poly.type
_entity_poly.pdbx_seq_one_letter_code
_entity_poly.pdbx_strand_id
1 'polypeptide(L)'
;MAVNNAGDLRERIHIEYPETVCVAGEDITSWKDLFGVGIPAKVRRKYIRYDDDRGEGRVFSPEVMTVTVRYTRKITSLCRIRMRGEVWYIVNSPERSVGGGWLTFTVEKREG
;
A
#
# COMPACT_ATOMS: atom_id res chain seq x y z
N MET A 1 5.71 -6.24 -21.95
CA MET A 1 5.33 -5.18 -21.01
C MET A 1 3.87 -5.36 -20.62
N ALA A 2 3.60 -5.59 -19.35
CA ALA A 2 2.24 -5.78 -18.89
C ALA A 2 1.49 -4.44 -18.93
N VAL A 3 0.46 -4.36 -19.75
CA VAL A 3 -0.40 -3.19 -19.81
C VAL A 3 -1.51 -3.40 -18.78
N ASN A 4 -1.58 -2.50 -17.80
CA ASN A 4 -2.67 -2.52 -16.84
C ASN A 4 -3.96 -2.11 -17.57
N ASN A 5 -5.04 -2.81 -17.28
CA ASN A 5 -6.35 -2.42 -17.75
C ASN A 5 -7.37 -2.53 -16.61
N ALA A 6 -8.54 -1.98 -16.79
CA ALA A 6 -9.55 -1.93 -15.74
C ALA A 6 -9.99 -3.33 -15.27
N GLY A 7 -9.89 -4.35 -16.13
CA GLY A 7 -10.21 -5.73 -15.78
C GLY A 7 -9.25 -6.37 -14.79
N ASP A 8 -8.06 -5.82 -14.64
CA ASP A 8 -7.06 -6.32 -13.69
C ASP A 8 -7.29 -5.82 -12.27
N LEU A 9 -8.14 -4.82 -12.09
CA LEU A 9 -8.45 -4.23 -10.79
C LEU A 9 -9.54 -5.02 -10.08
N ARG A 10 -9.20 -6.21 -9.61
CA ARG A 10 -10.17 -7.17 -9.07
C ARG A 10 -10.38 -7.12 -7.57
N GLU A 11 -9.46 -6.51 -6.83
CA GLU A 11 -9.59 -6.36 -5.39
C GLU A 11 -10.15 -4.99 -5.04
N ARG A 12 -10.87 -4.94 -3.92
CA ARG A 12 -11.28 -3.68 -3.33
C ARG A 12 -10.44 -3.42 -2.10
N ILE A 13 -9.85 -2.25 -2.04
CA ILE A 13 -9.01 -1.83 -0.93
C ILE A 13 -9.53 -0.51 -0.37
N HIS A 14 -9.31 -0.30 0.92
CA HIS A 14 -9.60 0.98 1.57
C HIS A 14 -8.29 1.71 1.80
N ILE A 15 -8.20 2.94 1.33
CA ILE A 15 -7.04 3.80 1.57
C ILE A 15 -7.36 4.68 2.76
N GLU A 16 -6.49 4.67 3.77
CA GLU A 16 -6.65 5.47 4.97
C GLU A 16 -5.50 6.45 5.11
N TYR A 17 -5.81 7.66 5.56
CA TYR A 17 -4.80 8.67 5.86
C TYR A 17 -4.80 9.00 7.34
N PRO A 18 -3.64 9.38 7.91
CA PRO A 18 -3.57 9.73 9.32
C PRO A 18 -4.08 11.15 9.54
N GLU A 19 -4.88 11.31 10.58
CA GLU A 19 -5.32 12.61 11.06
C GLU A 19 -4.92 12.72 12.52
N THR A 20 -4.06 13.69 12.81
CA THR A 20 -3.58 13.91 14.18
C THR A 20 -4.29 15.09 14.79
N VAL A 21 -4.90 14.88 15.95
CA VAL A 21 -5.60 15.90 16.72
C VAL A 21 -4.96 15.99 18.09
N CYS A 22 -4.71 17.21 18.54
CA CYS A 22 -4.22 17.45 19.89
C CYS A 22 -5.41 17.56 20.85
N VAL A 23 -5.52 16.62 21.78
CA VAL A 23 -6.58 16.61 22.80
C VAL A 23 -5.92 16.58 24.16
N ALA A 24 -6.21 17.57 25.00
CA ALA A 24 -5.66 17.68 26.36
C ALA A 24 -4.13 17.56 26.41
N GLY A 25 -3.42 18.13 25.46
CA GLY A 25 -1.96 18.11 25.39
C GLY A 25 -1.36 16.84 24.80
N GLU A 26 -2.17 15.88 24.38
CA GLU A 26 -1.72 14.65 23.73
C GLU A 26 -2.10 14.64 22.26
N ASP A 27 -1.15 14.22 21.44
CA ASP A 27 -1.40 14.01 20.02
C ASP A 27 -2.03 12.63 19.82
N ILE A 28 -3.26 12.62 19.34
CA ILE A 28 -4.00 11.39 19.02
C ILE A 28 -4.08 11.27 17.51
N THR A 29 -3.54 10.19 16.97
CA THR A 29 -3.63 9.89 15.55
C THR A 29 -4.78 8.93 15.30
N SER A 30 -5.71 9.34 14.44
CA SER A 30 -6.76 8.47 13.95
C SER A 30 -6.61 8.30 12.44
N TRP A 31 -7.14 7.19 11.93
CA TRP A 31 -7.07 6.87 10.52
C TRP A 31 -8.44 7.07 9.89
N LYS A 32 -8.48 7.85 8.83
CA LYS A 32 -9.71 8.18 8.12
C LYS A 32 -9.66 7.58 6.72
N ASP A 33 -10.80 7.11 6.25
CA ASP A 33 -10.90 6.61 4.87
C ASP A 33 -10.79 7.79 3.90
N LEU A 34 -9.84 7.69 2.96
CA LEU A 34 -9.54 8.77 2.03
C LEU A 34 -10.66 9.00 1.01
N PHE A 35 -11.32 7.94 0.60
CA PHE A 35 -12.37 7.99 -0.43
C PHE A 35 -13.77 7.72 0.09
N GLY A 36 -13.90 7.29 1.33
CA GLY A 36 -15.18 6.89 1.93
C GLY A 36 -15.72 5.56 1.44
N VAL A 37 -15.09 4.96 0.44
CA VAL A 37 -15.48 3.67 -0.13
C VAL A 37 -14.24 2.89 -0.54
N GLY A 38 -14.37 1.58 -0.69
CA GLY A 38 -13.30 0.76 -1.24
C GLY A 38 -13.08 1.08 -2.71
N ILE A 39 -11.83 1.12 -3.15
CA ILE A 39 -11.47 1.37 -4.53
C ILE A 39 -10.91 0.11 -5.18
N PRO A 40 -11.11 -0.03 -6.50
CA PRO A 40 -10.56 -1.18 -7.22
C PRO A 40 -9.04 -1.12 -7.29
N ALA A 41 -8.40 -2.27 -7.09
CA ALA A 41 -6.95 -2.37 -7.11
C ALA A 41 -6.49 -3.70 -7.69
N LYS A 42 -5.29 -3.68 -8.24
CA LYS A 42 -4.54 -4.88 -8.62
C LYS A 42 -3.48 -5.09 -7.56
N VAL A 43 -3.48 -6.26 -6.93
CA VAL A 43 -2.56 -6.57 -5.85
C VAL A 43 -1.74 -7.79 -6.24
N ARG A 44 -0.42 -7.67 -6.17
CA ARG A 44 0.50 -8.76 -6.47
C ARG A 44 1.52 -8.90 -5.36
N ARG A 45 1.85 -10.15 -5.04
CA ARG A 45 2.90 -10.43 -4.07
C ARG A 45 4.26 -10.02 -4.65
N LYS A 46 5.04 -9.30 -3.87
CA LYS A 46 6.39 -8.92 -4.22
C LYS A 46 7.36 -9.83 -3.47
N TYR A 47 8.16 -10.58 -4.22
CA TYR A 47 9.18 -11.42 -3.65
C TYR A 47 10.48 -10.62 -3.56
N ILE A 48 11.00 -10.48 -2.34
CA ILE A 48 12.29 -9.86 -2.12
C ILE A 48 13.29 -10.97 -1.87
N ARG A 49 14.29 -11.07 -2.74
CA ARG A 49 15.42 -11.98 -2.51
C ARG A 49 16.43 -11.27 -1.64
N TYR A 50 16.63 -11.80 -0.46
CA TYR A 50 17.79 -11.44 0.33
C TYR A 50 18.85 -12.49 0.04
N ASP A 51 19.93 -12.11 -0.67
CA ASP A 51 21.12 -12.91 -0.73
C ASP A 51 21.82 -12.79 0.60
N ASP A 52 21.67 -13.82 1.42
CA ASP A 52 22.45 -13.93 2.61
C ASP A 52 23.78 -14.60 2.26
N ASP A 53 24.86 -13.81 2.28
CA ASP A 53 26.22 -14.26 2.02
C ASP A 53 26.68 -15.37 2.98
N ARG A 54 25.91 -15.68 4.00
CA ARG A 54 26.25 -16.69 5.00
C ARG A 54 25.58 -18.05 4.76
N GLY A 55 24.73 -18.18 3.76
CA GLY A 55 24.04 -19.42 3.46
C GLY A 55 23.06 -19.87 4.55
N GLU A 56 22.79 -19.04 5.52
CA GLU A 56 21.79 -19.30 6.53
C GLU A 56 20.41 -18.92 5.99
N GLY A 57 19.80 -19.81 5.26
CA GLY A 57 18.57 -19.60 4.53
C GLY A 57 17.34 -19.22 5.34
N ARG A 58 17.45 -18.31 6.29
CA ARG A 58 16.30 -17.70 6.96
C ARG A 58 16.04 -16.35 6.38
N VAL A 59 15.25 -16.35 5.34
CA VAL A 59 14.72 -15.12 4.82
C VAL A 59 13.47 -14.79 5.63
N PHE A 60 13.59 -13.87 6.57
CA PHE A 60 12.42 -13.19 7.09
C PHE A 60 11.98 -12.20 6.02
N SER A 61 11.17 -12.69 5.12
CA SER A 61 10.53 -11.82 4.16
C SER A 61 9.25 -11.31 4.81
N PRO A 62 9.19 -10.03 5.20
CA PRO A 62 7.89 -9.45 5.54
C PRO A 62 6.98 -9.60 4.34
N GLU A 63 5.69 -9.83 4.57
CA GLU A 63 4.75 -9.88 3.47
C GLU A 63 4.69 -8.51 2.80
N VAL A 64 5.11 -8.48 1.55
CA VAL A 64 5.18 -7.26 0.75
C VAL A 64 4.34 -7.47 -0.50
N MET A 65 3.49 -6.49 -0.78
CA MET A 65 2.61 -6.50 -1.95
C MET A 65 2.86 -5.27 -2.80
N THR A 66 2.70 -5.43 -4.10
CA THR A 66 2.64 -4.30 -5.02
C THR A 66 1.19 -4.03 -5.37
N VAL A 67 0.76 -2.80 -5.18
CA VAL A 67 -0.62 -2.37 -5.40
C VAL A 67 -0.66 -1.37 -6.53
N THR A 68 -1.56 -1.59 -7.48
CA THR A 68 -1.80 -0.68 -8.60
C THR A 68 -3.25 -0.24 -8.57
N VAL A 69 -3.47 1.06 -8.63
CA VAL A 69 -4.80 1.68 -8.68
C VAL A 69 -4.84 2.71 -9.80
N ARG A 70 -6.03 3.23 -10.10
CA ARG A 70 -6.15 4.37 -11.00
C ARG A 70 -5.43 5.57 -10.41
N TYR A 71 -4.79 6.36 -11.26
CA TYR A 71 -4.03 7.50 -10.80
C TYR A 71 -4.88 8.47 -9.97
N THR A 72 -4.33 8.85 -8.84
CA THR A 72 -4.85 9.91 -7.99
C THR A 72 -3.68 10.52 -7.22
N ARG A 73 -3.67 11.83 -7.07
CA ARG A 73 -2.65 12.51 -6.28
C ARG A 73 -2.92 12.50 -4.78
N LYS A 74 -4.07 11.97 -4.38
CA LYS A 74 -4.46 11.93 -2.96
C LYS A 74 -3.72 10.88 -2.16
N ILE A 75 -3.24 9.81 -2.81
CA ILE A 75 -2.51 8.75 -2.14
C ILE A 75 -1.05 9.16 -1.99
N THR A 76 -0.57 9.18 -0.76
CA THR A 76 0.82 9.53 -0.43
C THR A 76 1.47 8.40 0.37
N SER A 77 2.77 8.50 0.58
CA SER A 77 3.50 7.53 1.41
C SER A 77 3.08 7.51 2.89
N LEU A 78 2.31 8.51 3.32
CA LEU A 78 1.77 8.56 4.68
C LEU A 78 0.49 7.73 4.85
N CYS A 79 -0.11 7.32 3.75
CA CYS A 79 -1.33 6.51 3.79
C CYS A 79 -1.03 5.06 4.15
N ARG A 80 -2.04 4.37 4.61
CA ARG A 80 -2.02 2.93 4.78
C ARG A 80 -3.22 2.32 4.07
N ILE A 81 -3.18 1.01 3.88
CA ILE A 81 -4.23 0.28 3.17
C ILE A 81 -4.84 -0.73 4.10
N ARG A 82 -6.14 -0.83 4.06
CA ARG A 82 -6.87 -1.93 4.68
C ARG A 82 -7.42 -2.82 3.57
N MET A 83 -6.92 -4.06 3.52
CA MET A 83 -7.36 -5.05 2.56
C MET A 83 -7.28 -6.45 3.17
N ARG A 84 -8.16 -7.32 2.75
CA ARG A 84 -8.21 -8.72 3.22
C ARG A 84 -8.29 -8.82 4.75
N GLY A 85 -8.94 -7.85 5.40
CA GLY A 85 -9.04 -7.81 6.86
C GLY A 85 -7.77 -7.41 7.60
N GLU A 86 -6.76 -6.95 6.89
CA GLU A 86 -5.45 -6.61 7.45
C GLU A 86 -5.04 -5.20 7.08
N VAL A 87 -4.10 -4.65 7.86
CA VAL A 87 -3.56 -3.31 7.65
C VAL A 87 -2.18 -3.41 7.02
N TRP A 88 -1.98 -2.64 5.95
CA TRP A 88 -0.74 -2.61 5.18
C TRP A 88 -0.27 -1.17 5.06
N TYR A 89 1.01 -0.94 5.27
CA TYR A 89 1.59 0.40 5.21
C TYR A 89 2.36 0.61 3.92
N ILE A 90 2.21 1.78 3.32
CA ILE A 90 2.96 2.15 2.12
C ILE A 90 4.40 2.41 2.51
N VAL A 91 5.34 1.72 1.87
CA VAL A 91 6.77 1.78 2.23
C VAL A 91 7.63 2.49 1.19
N ASN A 92 7.04 2.93 0.09
CA ASN A 92 7.76 3.73 -0.91
C ASN A 92 6.86 4.86 -1.42
N SER A 93 7.46 5.80 -2.13
CA SER A 93 6.66 6.84 -2.79
C SER A 93 5.86 6.23 -3.92
N PRO A 94 4.54 6.49 -3.99
CA PRO A 94 3.74 6.01 -5.12
C PRO A 94 4.26 6.54 -6.45
N GLU A 95 4.36 5.65 -7.43
CA GLU A 95 4.86 5.98 -8.77
C GLU A 95 3.73 6.01 -9.78
N ARG A 96 3.67 7.09 -10.53
CA ARG A 96 2.73 7.23 -11.62
C ARG A 96 3.26 6.51 -12.87
N SER A 97 2.41 5.79 -13.57
CA SER A 97 2.78 5.11 -14.80
C SER A 97 3.16 6.10 -15.91
N VAL A 98 3.93 5.64 -16.89
CA VAL A 98 4.37 6.45 -18.01
C VAL A 98 3.21 7.07 -18.78
N GLY A 99 2.12 6.34 -18.94
CA GLY A 99 0.91 6.88 -19.58
C GLY A 99 0.06 7.76 -18.66
N GLY A 100 0.41 7.84 -17.37
CA GLY A 100 -0.26 8.72 -16.41
C GLY A 100 -1.58 8.20 -15.84
N GLY A 101 -2.05 7.04 -16.28
CA GLY A 101 -3.35 6.52 -15.87
C GLY A 101 -3.34 5.65 -14.62
N TRP A 102 -2.17 5.25 -14.15
CA TRP A 102 -2.04 4.31 -13.04
C TRP A 102 -1.06 4.81 -12.00
N LEU A 103 -1.30 4.37 -10.76
CA LEU A 103 -0.44 4.64 -9.63
C LEU A 103 -0.05 3.31 -9.00
N THR A 104 1.24 3.09 -8.80
CA THR A 104 1.77 1.85 -8.23
C THR A 104 2.58 2.17 -6.98
N PHE A 105 2.36 1.40 -5.93
CA PHE A 105 3.10 1.55 -4.68
C PHE A 105 3.28 0.19 -4.02
N THR A 106 4.27 0.11 -3.15
CA THR A 106 4.59 -1.10 -2.38
C THR A 106 4.05 -0.96 -0.98
N VAL A 107 3.41 -2.01 -0.49
CA VAL A 107 2.86 -2.05 0.87
C VAL A 107 3.42 -3.23 1.64
N GLU A 108 3.57 -3.04 2.93
CA GLU A 108 4.09 -4.04 3.85
C GLU A 108 3.10 -4.24 4.98
N LYS A 109 2.84 -5.49 5.29
CA LYS A 109 1.98 -5.84 6.42
C LYS A 109 2.72 -5.62 7.72
N ARG A 110 2.10 -4.94 8.63
CA ARG A 110 2.62 -4.74 9.98
C ARG A 110 1.64 -5.30 10.98
N GLU A 111 2.15 -6.10 11.90
CA GLU A 111 1.43 -6.49 13.08
C GLU A 111 1.39 -5.29 14.02
N GLY A 112 0.16 -4.87 14.33
CA GLY A 112 0.06 -3.71 15.12
C GLY A 112 -0.82 -3.62 16.19
#